data_e424ab0355127f80e323362537d76726
#
_entry.id   e424ab0355127f80e323362537d76726
#
_cell.length_a   1.000
_cell.length_b   1.000
_cell.length_c   1.000
_cell.angle_alpha   90.00
_cell.angle_beta   90.00
_cell.angle_gamma   90.00
#
_symmetry.space_group_name_H-M   'P 1'
#
loop_
_entity.id
_entity.type
_entity.pdbx_description
1 polymer ?
#
loop_
_entity_poly.entity_id
_entity_poly.type
_entity_poly.pdbx_seq_one_letter_code
_entity_poly.pdbx_strand_id
1 'polypeptide(L)'
;MLTLPKLDIERNEDAEDALVETTKTWLADEGKERDPRIHASDLLDPRKAYWNRQHKEELDARMTGNFFVGKVLHAFFSTAMNKKKGLSLVDTDVGGTWDKSLGISFSNDWEKKIKSKDSPNGIPYELKTSRALNEQTKKDMASYLEQLCIYMAAKLSLVGRLVVLRLMAKDNLKGWGTYPQYRAYEVRWTKKSLNEYREQIKSTVKLLTKALKTKTKKDIKMLPLCREWKCGKGNCGHWDLCKPETRYGTTKWK
;
A
#
# COMPACT_ATOMS: atom_id res chain seq x y z
N MET A 1 30.87 -36.23 -2.37
CA MET A 1 29.86 -35.53 -1.57
C MET A 1 30.55 -35.10 -0.29
N LEU A 2 30.58 -33.81 0.03
CA LEU A 2 31.15 -33.33 1.28
C LEU A 2 30.21 -33.68 2.43
N THR A 3 30.75 -34.30 3.49
CA THR A 3 30.00 -34.60 4.69
C THR A 3 30.18 -33.42 5.67
N LEU A 4 29.06 -32.84 6.10
CA LEU A 4 29.11 -31.75 7.09
C LEU A 4 29.67 -32.31 8.42
N PRO A 5 30.57 -31.56 9.09
CA PRO A 5 31.00 -31.90 10.44
C PRO A 5 29.80 -31.83 11.42
N LYS A 6 29.95 -32.44 12.59
CA LYS A 6 28.98 -32.24 13.65
C LYS A 6 29.02 -30.78 14.08
N LEU A 7 27.90 -30.06 13.85
CA LEU A 7 27.75 -28.66 14.20
C LEU A 7 26.83 -28.55 15.42
N ASP A 8 27.19 -27.65 16.31
CA ASP A 8 26.28 -27.18 17.35
C ASP A 8 25.65 -25.88 16.85
N ILE A 9 24.32 -25.87 16.76
CA ILE A 9 23.59 -24.74 16.16
C ILE A 9 22.59 -24.24 17.19
N GLU A 10 22.86 -23.03 17.71
CA GLU A 10 21.97 -22.34 18.63
C GLU A 10 21.40 -21.08 17.99
N ARG A 11 20.19 -20.74 18.37
CA ARG A 11 19.58 -19.47 17.98
C ARG A 11 20.30 -18.32 18.67
N ASN A 12 20.62 -17.28 17.91
CA ASN A 12 21.27 -16.07 18.42
C ASN A 12 20.26 -14.90 18.40
N GLU A 13 19.56 -14.72 19.51
CA GLU A 13 18.52 -13.68 19.66
C GLU A 13 19.11 -12.27 19.62
N ASP A 14 20.32 -12.04 20.15
CA ASP A 14 20.99 -10.73 20.08
C ASP A 14 21.28 -10.31 18.65
N ALA A 15 21.69 -11.26 17.79
CA ALA A 15 21.92 -11.00 16.39
C ALA A 15 20.60 -10.72 15.63
N GLU A 16 19.51 -11.40 15.99
CA GLU A 16 18.18 -11.13 15.41
C GLU A 16 17.70 -9.71 15.77
N ASP A 17 17.84 -9.31 17.03
CA ASP A 17 17.45 -7.98 17.51
C ASP A 17 18.30 -6.88 16.86
N ALA A 18 19.60 -7.08 16.72
CA ALA A 18 20.49 -6.15 16.02
C ALA A 18 20.09 -5.97 14.55
N LEU A 19 19.68 -7.05 13.85
CA LEU A 19 19.19 -6.98 12.47
C LEU A 19 17.87 -6.23 12.37
N VAL A 20 16.96 -6.44 13.32
CA VAL A 20 15.68 -5.72 13.38
C VAL A 20 15.91 -4.23 13.56
N GLU A 21 16.77 -3.83 14.52
CA GLU A 21 17.07 -2.41 14.77
C GLU A 21 17.80 -1.75 13.58
N THR A 22 18.74 -2.46 12.97
CA THR A 22 19.40 -1.97 11.74
C THR A 22 18.40 -1.72 10.62
N THR A 23 17.44 -2.65 10.44
CA THR A 23 16.40 -2.53 9.43
C THR A 23 15.44 -1.37 9.74
N LYS A 24 15.07 -1.17 11.00
CA LYS A 24 14.24 -0.03 11.43
C LYS A 24 14.95 1.30 11.14
N THR A 25 16.23 1.39 11.47
CA THR A 25 17.06 2.58 11.21
C THR A 25 17.11 2.87 9.72
N TRP A 26 17.39 1.87 8.89
CA TRP A 26 17.41 2.03 7.44
C TRP A 26 16.03 2.48 6.89
N LEU A 27 14.94 1.88 7.36
CA LEU A 27 13.59 2.29 6.97
C LEU A 27 13.23 3.71 7.41
N ALA A 28 13.76 4.15 8.56
CA ALA A 28 13.55 5.50 9.06
C ALA A 28 14.37 6.54 8.29
N ASP A 29 15.62 6.21 7.93
CA ASP A 29 16.51 7.09 7.15
C ASP A 29 16.02 7.28 5.73
N GLU A 30 15.41 6.26 5.13
CA GLU A 30 14.72 6.39 3.84
C GLU A 30 13.40 7.17 3.95
N GLY A 31 12.84 7.30 5.14
CA GLY A 31 11.70 8.15 5.43
C GLY A 31 12.12 9.61 5.46
N LYS A 32 12.42 10.23 4.30
CA LYS A 32 12.44 11.70 4.16
C LYS A 32 11.19 12.25 4.82
N GLU A 33 11.28 13.42 5.45
CA GLU A 33 10.12 14.10 6.03
C GLU A 33 8.94 13.99 5.06
N ARG A 34 7.88 13.36 5.52
CA ARG A 34 6.72 13.10 4.68
C ARG A 34 6.17 14.45 4.24
N ASP A 35 6.09 14.66 2.94
CA ASP A 35 5.46 15.82 2.34
C ASP A 35 4.14 16.14 3.09
N PRO A 36 3.90 17.38 3.55
CA PRO A 36 2.69 17.75 4.27
C PRO A 36 1.41 17.58 3.44
N ARG A 37 1.53 17.45 2.12
CA ARG A 37 0.40 17.19 1.23
C ARG A 37 -0.26 15.84 1.54
N ILE A 38 -1.53 15.72 1.24
CA ILE A 38 -2.25 14.45 1.36
C ILE A 38 -1.77 13.52 0.23
N HIS A 39 -1.33 12.33 0.61
CA HIS A 39 -0.92 11.29 -0.33
C HIS A 39 -2.08 10.35 -0.69
N ALA A 40 -2.02 9.73 -1.86
CA ALA A 40 -2.99 8.72 -2.28
C ALA A 40 -3.17 7.62 -1.22
N SER A 41 -2.10 7.17 -0.58
CA SER A 41 -2.16 6.18 0.49
C SER A 41 -2.90 6.63 1.75
N ASP A 42 -2.99 7.94 2.01
CA ASP A 42 -3.74 8.48 3.15
C ASP A 42 -5.25 8.29 2.97
N LEU A 43 -5.70 8.18 1.73
CA LEU A 43 -7.11 8.02 1.39
C LEU A 43 -7.62 6.58 1.56
N LEU A 44 -6.71 5.60 1.64
CA LEU A 44 -7.08 4.21 1.92
C LEU A 44 -7.59 4.02 3.34
N ASP A 45 -6.99 4.72 4.30
CA ASP A 45 -7.32 4.66 5.70
C ASP A 45 -7.26 6.08 6.33
N PRO A 46 -8.19 7.01 6.00
CA PRO A 46 -8.04 8.44 6.30
C PRO A 46 -7.93 8.76 7.79
N ARG A 47 -8.63 8.00 8.65
CA ARG A 47 -8.53 8.18 10.10
C ARG A 47 -7.18 7.72 10.65
N LYS A 48 -6.62 6.61 10.13
CA LYS A 48 -5.26 6.18 10.46
C LYS A 48 -4.24 7.20 9.95
N ALA A 49 -4.42 7.71 8.74
CA ALA A 49 -3.56 8.74 8.17
C ALA A 49 -3.54 10.04 9.01
N TYR A 50 -4.71 10.44 9.56
CA TYR A 50 -4.78 11.54 10.53
C TYR A 50 -3.87 11.27 11.74
N TRP A 51 -3.99 10.09 12.37
CA TRP A 51 -3.23 9.76 13.57
C TRP A 51 -1.74 9.60 13.27
N ASN A 52 -1.36 8.99 12.15
CA ASN A 52 0.05 8.88 11.71
C ASN A 52 0.74 10.26 11.55
N ARG A 53 -0.03 11.31 11.27
CA ARG A 53 0.49 12.69 11.16
C ARG A 53 0.59 13.39 12.50
N GLN A 54 -0.11 12.93 13.52
CA GLN A 54 -0.03 13.47 14.88
C GLN A 54 0.94 12.67 15.77
N HIS A 55 1.06 11.39 15.52
CA HIS A 55 1.85 10.46 16.33
C HIS A 55 2.56 9.47 15.40
N LYS A 56 3.87 9.32 15.55
CA LYS A 56 4.63 8.30 14.83
C LYS A 56 4.21 6.92 15.31
N GLU A 57 3.80 6.05 14.40
CA GLU A 57 3.51 4.64 14.73
C GLU A 57 4.83 3.89 14.94
N GLU A 58 4.95 3.21 16.07
CA GLU A 58 6.08 2.31 16.31
C GLU A 58 5.88 1.01 15.53
N LEU A 59 6.92 0.59 14.83
CA LEU A 59 6.91 -0.65 14.06
C LEU A 59 7.45 -1.79 14.93
N ASP A 60 6.67 -2.84 15.08
CA ASP A 60 7.18 -4.10 15.65
C ASP A 60 8.10 -4.84 14.64
N ALA A 61 8.80 -5.87 15.10
CA ALA A 61 9.74 -6.64 14.28
C ALA A 61 9.04 -7.26 13.04
N ARG A 62 7.79 -7.72 13.18
CA ARG A 62 7.03 -8.33 12.07
C ARG A 62 6.65 -7.29 11.02
N MET A 63 6.19 -6.12 11.46
CA MET A 63 5.85 -5.01 10.56
C MET A 63 7.11 -4.52 9.84
N THR A 64 8.20 -4.34 10.57
CA THR A 64 9.51 -3.95 10.03
C THR A 64 9.96 -4.92 8.93
N GLY A 65 9.94 -6.23 9.18
CA GLY A 65 10.30 -7.24 8.19
C GLY A 65 9.39 -7.23 6.95
N ASN A 66 8.08 -7.02 7.13
CA ASN A 66 7.15 -6.93 6.00
C ASN A 66 7.41 -5.69 5.14
N PHE A 67 7.67 -4.53 5.75
CA PHE A 67 8.01 -3.31 5.02
C PHE A 67 9.35 -3.43 4.30
N PHE A 68 10.36 -4.02 4.94
CA PHE A 68 11.66 -4.27 4.32
C PHE A 68 11.53 -5.13 3.07
N VAL A 69 10.89 -6.29 3.16
CA VAL A 69 10.68 -7.19 2.01
C VAL A 69 9.93 -6.46 0.89
N GLY A 70 8.87 -5.71 1.23
CA GLY A 70 8.13 -4.91 0.26
C GLY A 70 9.04 -3.92 -0.47
N LYS A 71 9.81 -3.12 0.26
CA LYS A 71 10.72 -2.11 -0.32
C LYS A 71 11.81 -2.72 -1.20
N VAL A 72 12.47 -3.78 -0.73
CA VAL A 72 13.52 -4.47 -1.50
C VAL A 72 12.96 -5.01 -2.82
N LEU A 73 11.79 -5.65 -2.78
CA LEU A 73 11.17 -6.17 -3.99
C LEU A 73 10.72 -5.04 -4.93
N HIS A 74 10.17 -3.96 -4.43
CA HIS A 74 9.83 -2.77 -5.24
C HIS A 74 11.08 -2.21 -5.92
N ALA A 75 12.18 -2.01 -5.19
CA ALA A 75 13.44 -1.50 -5.74
C ALA A 75 14.00 -2.43 -6.84
N PHE A 76 13.97 -3.75 -6.60
CA PHE A 76 14.40 -4.74 -7.58
C PHE A 76 13.56 -4.68 -8.86
N PHE A 77 12.22 -4.71 -8.72
CA PHE A 77 11.33 -4.65 -9.88
C PHE A 77 11.42 -3.31 -10.60
N SER A 78 11.55 -2.23 -9.86
CA SER A 78 11.77 -0.90 -10.43
C SER A 78 12.98 -0.90 -11.34
N THR A 79 14.12 -1.44 -10.88
CA THR A 79 15.33 -1.53 -11.68
C THR A 79 15.16 -2.44 -12.91
N ALA A 80 14.50 -3.57 -12.76
CA ALA A 80 14.26 -4.52 -13.86
C ALA A 80 13.32 -3.93 -14.92
N MET A 81 12.27 -3.24 -14.51
CA MET A 81 11.28 -2.66 -15.42
C MET A 81 11.77 -1.40 -16.13
N ASN A 82 12.70 -0.63 -15.53
CA ASN A 82 13.34 0.51 -16.19
C ASN A 82 14.10 0.11 -17.46
N LYS A 83 14.58 -1.11 -17.51
CA LYS A 83 15.28 -1.65 -18.69
C LYS A 83 14.32 -2.05 -19.81
N LYS A 84 13.00 -2.12 -19.54
CA LYS A 84 12.02 -2.55 -20.51
C LYS A 84 11.49 -1.37 -21.32
N LYS A 85 11.66 -1.44 -22.64
CA LYS A 85 11.20 -0.41 -23.57
C LYS A 85 9.68 -0.18 -23.45
N GLY A 86 9.26 1.09 -23.36
CA GLY A 86 7.85 1.50 -23.31
C GLY A 86 7.20 1.45 -21.91
N LEU A 87 7.93 1.06 -20.86
CA LEU A 87 7.55 1.27 -19.48
C LEU A 87 8.47 2.35 -18.89
N SER A 88 7.91 3.31 -18.21
CA SER A 88 8.69 4.23 -17.41
C SER A 88 8.28 4.12 -15.97
N LEU A 89 9.26 4.14 -15.11
CA LEU A 89 9.05 4.30 -13.69
C LEU A 89 8.66 5.74 -13.40
N VAL A 90 7.73 5.91 -12.53
CA VAL A 90 7.59 7.16 -11.80
C VAL A 90 8.53 7.04 -10.62
N ASP A 91 9.56 7.84 -10.60
CA ASP A 91 10.53 7.88 -9.50
C ASP A 91 9.79 8.26 -8.22
N THR A 92 9.68 7.30 -7.31
CA THR A 92 8.99 7.47 -6.03
C THR A 92 9.79 8.35 -5.06
N ASP A 93 11.08 8.53 -5.31
CA ASP A 93 11.97 9.28 -4.42
C ASP A 93 11.92 10.81 -4.59
N VAL A 94 11.23 11.31 -5.62
CA VAL A 94 11.15 12.75 -5.93
C VAL A 94 9.80 13.36 -5.58
N GLY A 95 9.17 12.93 -4.50
CA GLY A 95 8.02 13.64 -3.92
C GLY A 95 6.70 13.50 -4.66
N GLY A 96 6.54 12.52 -5.52
CA GLY A 96 5.27 12.17 -6.18
C GLY A 96 4.69 13.24 -7.10
N THR A 97 3.83 12.82 -7.98
CA THR A 97 3.07 13.73 -8.85
C THR A 97 1.94 14.41 -8.05
N TRP A 98 1.80 15.72 -8.19
CA TRP A 98 0.74 16.49 -7.56
C TRP A 98 -0.45 16.68 -8.50
N ASP A 99 -1.62 16.12 -8.16
CA ASP A 99 -2.88 16.44 -8.82
C ASP A 99 -3.59 17.58 -8.06
N LYS A 100 -3.49 18.80 -8.59
CA LYS A 100 -4.13 19.99 -8.01
C LYS A 100 -5.65 19.85 -7.96
N SER A 101 -6.26 19.17 -8.93
CA SER A 101 -7.72 19.05 -9.04
C SER A 101 -8.31 18.11 -8.00
N LEU A 102 -7.55 17.14 -7.54
CA LEU A 102 -7.90 16.22 -6.46
C LEU A 102 -7.33 16.65 -5.10
N GLY A 103 -6.29 17.48 -5.10
CA GLY A 103 -5.59 17.90 -3.88
C GLY A 103 -4.75 16.78 -3.26
N ILE A 104 -4.18 15.90 -4.08
CA ILE A 104 -3.38 14.75 -3.61
C ILE A 104 -2.03 14.67 -4.29
N SER A 105 -1.05 14.16 -3.57
CA SER A 105 0.20 13.64 -4.12
C SER A 105 0.08 12.13 -4.31
N PHE A 106 0.61 11.61 -5.41
CA PHE A 106 0.58 10.18 -5.69
C PHE A 106 1.84 9.74 -6.42
N SER A 107 2.21 8.48 -6.22
CA SER A 107 3.27 7.79 -6.95
C SER A 107 2.77 6.40 -7.27
N ASN A 108 2.61 6.09 -8.54
CA ASN A 108 2.36 4.73 -8.99
C ASN A 108 3.69 4.02 -9.22
N ASP A 109 3.74 2.71 -9.04
CA ASP A 109 5.00 1.95 -9.14
C ASP A 109 5.57 2.01 -10.56
N TRP A 110 4.71 1.93 -11.58
CA TRP A 110 5.07 2.08 -12.98
C TRP A 110 3.98 2.74 -13.79
N GLU A 111 4.34 3.21 -14.95
CA GLU A 111 3.36 3.61 -15.94
C GLU A 111 3.77 3.16 -17.36
N LYS A 112 2.78 2.79 -18.13
CA LYS A 112 2.95 2.64 -19.57
C LYS A 112 2.63 3.98 -20.24
N LYS A 113 3.63 4.62 -20.84
CA LYS A 113 3.51 5.95 -21.46
C LYS A 113 2.68 5.99 -22.74
N ILE A 114 2.07 4.88 -23.15
CA ILE A 114 1.18 4.86 -24.30
C ILE A 114 -0.07 5.65 -23.95
N LYS A 115 -0.21 6.81 -24.57
CA LYS A 115 -1.40 7.64 -24.46
C LYS A 115 -2.49 7.12 -25.39
N SER A 116 -3.70 7.04 -24.89
CA SER A 116 -4.90 6.67 -25.66
C SER A 116 -6.08 7.53 -25.22
N LYS A 117 -7.20 7.43 -25.95
CA LYS A 117 -8.45 8.09 -25.54
C LYS A 117 -8.89 7.68 -24.13
N ASP A 118 -8.65 6.41 -23.76
CA ASP A 118 -9.02 5.85 -22.47
C ASP A 118 -7.95 6.08 -21.39
N SER A 119 -6.76 6.51 -21.77
CA SER A 119 -5.64 6.74 -20.84
C SER A 119 -4.75 7.87 -21.34
N PRO A 120 -5.24 9.13 -21.28
CA PRO A 120 -4.54 10.28 -21.86
C PRO A 120 -3.20 10.57 -21.18
N ASN A 121 -3.05 10.19 -19.93
CA ASN A 121 -1.85 10.41 -19.12
C ASN A 121 -1.09 9.11 -18.80
N GLY A 122 -1.26 8.07 -19.66
CA GLY A 122 -0.64 6.76 -19.46
C GLY A 122 -1.47 5.82 -18.59
N ILE A 123 -1.08 4.56 -18.58
CA ILE A 123 -1.73 3.49 -17.80
C ILE A 123 -0.93 3.28 -16.53
N PRO A 124 -1.51 3.54 -15.33
CA PRO A 124 -0.84 3.30 -14.06
C PRO A 124 -0.77 1.79 -13.75
N TYR A 125 0.32 1.40 -13.13
CA TYR A 125 0.56 0.08 -12.58
C TYR A 125 0.76 0.17 -11.08
N GLU A 126 0.26 -0.81 -10.36
CA GLU A 126 0.50 -1.02 -8.93
C GLU A 126 1.07 -2.40 -8.71
N LEU A 127 2.18 -2.50 -7.98
CA LEU A 127 2.77 -3.76 -7.54
C LEU A 127 2.43 -4.03 -6.08
N LYS A 128 1.99 -5.24 -5.81
CA LYS A 128 1.83 -5.72 -4.43
C LYS A 128 2.54 -7.05 -4.24
N THR A 129 3.08 -7.24 -3.05
CA THR A 129 3.57 -8.53 -2.59
C THR A 129 2.57 -9.17 -1.66
N SER A 130 2.39 -10.47 -1.77
CA SER A 130 1.46 -11.24 -0.94
C SER A 130 2.10 -12.55 -0.50
N ARG A 131 1.84 -12.92 0.75
CA ARG A 131 2.19 -14.24 1.31
C ARG A 131 1.01 -15.23 1.23
N ALA A 132 -0.10 -14.85 0.59
CA ALA A 132 -1.25 -15.71 0.45
C ALA A 132 -0.89 -16.99 -0.30
N LEU A 133 -1.18 -18.13 0.31
CA LEU A 133 -0.97 -19.46 -0.28
C LEU A 133 -1.94 -19.71 -1.44
N ASN A 134 -3.19 -19.30 -1.26
CA ASN A 134 -4.26 -19.47 -2.24
C ASN A 134 -4.42 -18.21 -3.10
N GLU A 135 -5.12 -18.34 -4.21
CA GLU A 135 -5.47 -17.20 -5.05
C GLU A 135 -6.37 -16.22 -4.29
N GLN A 136 -6.04 -14.94 -4.39
CA GLN A 136 -6.77 -13.90 -3.68
C GLN A 136 -8.04 -13.51 -4.45
N THR A 137 -9.13 -13.37 -3.73
CA THR A 137 -10.39 -12.85 -4.26
C THR A 137 -10.34 -11.32 -4.43
N LYS A 138 -11.33 -10.75 -5.13
CA LYS A 138 -11.48 -9.30 -5.21
C LYS A 138 -11.57 -8.64 -3.81
N LYS A 139 -12.19 -9.33 -2.85
CA LYS A 139 -12.32 -8.85 -1.47
C LYS A 139 -10.95 -8.78 -0.78
N ASP A 140 -10.13 -9.80 -0.96
CA ASP A 140 -8.78 -9.84 -0.39
C ASP A 140 -7.87 -8.76 -0.99
N MET A 141 -8.04 -8.47 -2.29
CA MET A 141 -7.29 -7.45 -3.02
C MET A 141 -7.91 -6.04 -2.91
N ALA A 142 -8.98 -5.86 -2.17
CA ALA A 142 -9.74 -4.60 -2.19
C ALA A 142 -8.88 -3.36 -1.92
N SER A 143 -7.91 -3.43 -0.98
CA SER A 143 -7.01 -2.30 -0.70
C SER A 143 -6.01 -2.02 -1.83
N TYR A 144 -5.59 -3.06 -2.56
CA TYR A 144 -4.71 -2.92 -3.71
C TYR A 144 -5.44 -2.28 -4.89
N LEU A 145 -6.66 -2.75 -5.14
CA LEU A 145 -7.54 -2.20 -6.17
C LEU A 145 -7.91 -0.74 -5.88
N GLU A 146 -8.19 -0.40 -4.62
CA GLU A 146 -8.47 0.97 -4.21
C GLU A 146 -7.30 1.91 -4.49
N GLN A 147 -6.08 1.50 -4.15
CA GLN A 147 -4.87 2.29 -4.41
C GLN A 147 -4.68 2.50 -5.92
N LEU A 148 -4.82 1.44 -6.72
CA LEU A 148 -4.77 1.54 -8.17
C LEU A 148 -5.86 2.48 -8.71
N CYS A 149 -7.10 2.39 -8.19
CA CYS A 149 -8.20 3.27 -8.59
C CYS A 149 -7.91 4.75 -8.29
N ILE A 150 -7.24 5.06 -7.18
CA ILE A 150 -6.81 6.44 -6.88
C ILE A 150 -5.82 6.92 -7.95
N TYR A 151 -4.86 6.09 -8.37
CA TYR A 151 -3.92 6.45 -9.43
C TYR A 151 -4.59 6.59 -10.80
N MET A 152 -5.52 5.69 -11.12
CA MET A 152 -6.33 5.79 -12.34
C MET A 152 -7.13 7.11 -12.35
N ALA A 153 -7.71 7.48 -11.22
CA ALA A 153 -8.46 8.74 -11.06
C ALA A 153 -7.56 9.97 -11.23
N ALA A 154 -6.38 9.98 -10.64
CA ALA A 154 -5.41 11.06 -10.76
C ALA A 154 -4.87 11.20 -12.20
N LYS A 155 -4.68 10.08 -12.89
CA LYS A 155 -4.21 10.06 -14.30
C LYS A 155 -5.33 10.19 -15.34
N LEU A 156 -6.59 10.31 -14.91
CA LEU A 156 -7.75 10.29 -15.82
C LEU A 156 -7.77 9.04 -16.71
N SER A 157 -7.27 7.92 -16.20
CA SER A 157 -7.18 6.66 -16.93
C SER A 157 -8.39 5.78 -16.68
N LEU A 158 -8.99 5.26 -17.75
CA LEU A 158 -10.06 4.26 -17.66
C LEU A 158 -9.52 2.83 -17.48
N VAL A 159 -8.19 2.67 -17.58
CA VAL A 159 -7.51 1.39 -17.48
C VAL A 159 -6.36 1.50 -16.49
N GLY A 160 -6.21 0.49 -15.64
CA GLY A 160 -5.07 0.34 -14.73
C GLY A 160 -4.66 -1.12 -14.64
N ARG A 161 -3.48 -1.38 -14.12
CA ARG A 161 -2.98 -2.75 -13.95
C ARG A 161 -2.47 -2.98 -12.55
N LEU A 162 -3.00 -4.03 -11.92
CA LEU A 162 -2.53 -4.55 -10.65
C LEU A 162 -1.64 -5.76 -10.91
N VAL A 163 -0.42 -5.74 -10.41
CA VAL A 163 0.49 -6.88 -10.43
C VAL A 163 0.67 -7.35 -8.98
N VAL A 164 0.39 -8.61 -8.72
CA VAL A 164 0.58 -9.23 -7.40
C VAL A 164 1.66 -10.29 -7.50
N LEU A 165 2.76 -10.10 -6.77
CA LEU A 165 3.77 -11.11 -6.55
C LEU A 165 3.38 -11.92 -5.32
N ARG A 166 2.94 -13.14 -5.53
CA ARG A 166 2.66 -14.10 -4.47
C ARG A 166 3.96 -14.83 -4.13
N LEU A 167 4.47 -14.61 -2.94
CA LEU A 167 5.78 -15.16 -2.52
C LEU A 167 5.72 -16.66 -2.22
N MET A 168 4.54 -17.16 -1.85
CA MET A 168 4.32 -18.53 -1.38
C MET A 168 3.07 -19.15 -2.04
N ALA A 169 2.95 -19.04 -3.35
CA ALA A 169 1.82 -19.63 -4.06
C ALA A 169 1.88 -21.17 -4.00
N LYS A 170 0.75 -21.81 -3.66
CA LYS A 170 0.61 -23.26 -3.82
C LYS A 170 0.34 -23.58 -5.28
N ASP A 171 1.03 -24.58 -5.81
CA ASP A 171 0.66 -25.21 -7.05
C ASP A 171 -0.32 -26.36 -6.76
N ASN A 172 -1.54 -26.23 -7.29
CA ASN A 172 -2.54 -27.28 -7.15
C ASN A 172 -2.23 -28.52 -8.03
N LEU A 173 -1.24 -28.43 -8.90
CA LEU A 173 -0.99 -29.44 -9.91
C LEU A 173 0.00 -30.52 -9.49
N LYS A 174 0.87 -30.32 -8.50
CA LYS A 174 1.87 -31.33 -8.08
C LYS A 174 2.31 -31.22 -6.62
N GLY A 175 1.42 -31.14 -5.69
CA GLY A 175 1.52 -31.64 -4.32
C GLY A 175 2.62 -31.16 -3.36
N TRP A 176 3.73 -30.60 -3.78
CA TRP A 176 4.85 -30.31 -2.89
C TRP A 176 5.50 -28.95 -3.18
N GLY A 177 5.27 -28.02 -2.28
CA GLY A 177 6.01 -26.78 -2.26
C GLY A 177 5.20 -25.52 -2.57
N THR A 178 5.78 -24.40 -2.19
CA THR A 178 5.32 -23.05 -2.52
C THR A 178 6.40 -22.39 -3.35
N TYR A 179 6.01 -21.58 -4.35
CA TYR A 179 6.95 -20.85 -5.18
C TYR A 179 6.43 -19.44 -5.48
N PRO A 180 7.29 -18.47 -5.79
CA PRO A 180 6.86 -17.14 -6.20
C PRO A 180 6.09 -17.19 -7.52
N GLN A 181 4.93 -16.55 -7.56
CA GLN A 181 4.08 -16.51 -8.73
C GLN A 181 3.55 -15.10 -8.98
N TYR A 182 3.57 -14.66 -10.23
CA TYR A 182 2.95 -13.40 -10.64
C TYR A 182 1.50 -13.61 -11.04
N ARG A 183 0.66 -12.65 -10.66
CA ARG A 183 -0.67 -12.46 -11.19
C ARG A 183 -0.81 -11.00 -11.64
N ALA A 184 -1.28 -10.80 -12.86
CA ALA A 184 -1.56 -9.49 -13.40
C ALA A 184 -3.06 -9.37 -13.70
N TYR A 185 -3.64 -8.27 -13.25
CA TYR A 185 -5.05 -7.97 -13.43
C TYR A 185 -5.18 -6.64 -14.16
N GLU A 186 -5.99 -6.60 -15.22
CA GLU A 186 -6.39 -5.36 -15.85
C GLU A 186 -7.70 -4.88 -15.22
N VAL A 187 -7.70 -3.66 -14.75
CA VAL A 187 -8.84 -3.00 -14.10
C VAL A 187 -9.38 -1.95 -15.07
N ARG A 188 -10.67 -2.01 -15.33
CA ARG A 188 -11.36 -1.05 -16.21
C ARG A 188 -12.57 -0.48 -15.49
N TRP A 189 -12.85 0.78 -15.77
CA TRP A 189 -14.08 1.44 -15.36
C TRP A 189 -14.62 2.36 -16.46
N THR A 190 -15.85 2.84 -16.27
CA THR A 190 -16.46 3.78 -17.20
C THR A 190 -16.04 5.22 -16.86
N LYS A 191 -16.19 6.13 -17.79
CA LYS A 191 -15.97 7.56 -17.55
C LYS A 191 -16.88 8.10 -16.42
N LYS A 192 -18.11 7.58 -16.32
CA LYS A 192 -19.04 7.91 -15.23
C LYS A 192 -18.45 7.49 -13.88
N SER A 193 -18.04 6.23 -13.74
CA SER A 193 -17.44 5.70 -12.51
C SER A 193 -16.16 6.44 -12.14
N LEU A 194 -15.32 6.80 -13.11
CA LEU A 194 -14.13 7.63 -12.91
C LEU A 194 -14.50 8.98 -12.27
N ASN A 195 -15.48 9.68 -12.82
CA ASN A 195 -15.89 10.99 -12.33
C ASN A 195 -16.50 10.89 -10.93
N GLU A 196 -17.37 9.91 -10.67
CA GLU A 196 -17.96 9.65 -9.35
C GLU A 196 -16.87 9.37 -8.31
N TYR A 197 -15.87 8.56 -8.65
CA TYR A 197 -14.77 8.23 -7.75
C TYR A 197 -13.87 9.45 -7.48
N ARG A 198 -13.63 10.31 -8.47
CA ARG A 198 -12.91 11.58 -8.29
C ARG A 198 -13.62 12.49 -7.30
N GLU A 199 -14.95 12.59 -7.34
CA GLU A 199 -15.70 13.38 -6.35
C GLU A 199 -15.63 12.75 -4.93
N GLN A 200 -15.61 11.43 -4.80
CA GLN A 200 -15.38 10.77 -3.53
C GLN A 200 -13.97 11.10 -2.98
N ILE A 201 -12.93 11.07 -3.83
CA ILE A 201 -11.57 11.49 -3.44
C ILE A 201 -11.58 12.92 -2.92
N LYS A 202 -12.14 13.88 -3.67
CA LYS A 202 -12.22 15.29 -3.26
C LYS A 202 -12.91 15.46 -1.92
N SER A 203 -14.03 14.75 -1.72
CA SER A 203 -14.77 14.76 -0.46
C SER A 203 -13.90 14.25 0.70
N THR A 204 -13.21 13.13 0.52
CA THR A 204 -12.33 12.54 1.53
C THR A 204 -11.14 13.45 1.85
N VAL A 205 -10.53 14.04 0.82
CA VAL A 205 -9.45 15.03 0.98
C VAL A 205 -9.92 16.22 1.80
N LYS A 206 -11.11 16.76 1.50
CA LYS A 206 -11.71 17.88 2.25
C LYS A 206 -11.92 17.52 3.73
N LEU A 207 -12.45 16.33 4.02
CA LEU A 207 -12.64 15.86 5.39
C LEU A 207 -11.30 15.71 6.12
N LEU A 208 -10.31 15.08 5.50
CA LEU A 208 -8.99 14.88 6.11
C LEU A 208 -8.28 16.21 6.34
N THR A 209 -8.29 17.11 5.36
CA THR A 209 -7.72 18.46 5.49
C THR A 209 -8.38 19.22 6.64
N LYS A 210 -9.71 19.16 6.73
CA LYS A 210 -10.46 19.79 7.81
C LYS A 210 -10.04 19.24 9.18
N ALA A 211 -10.02 17.91 9.33
CA ALA A 211 -9.64 17.28 10.57
C ALA A 211 -8.21 17.61 11.00
N LEU A 212 -7.26 17.64 10.05
CA LEU A 212 -5.87 18.03 10.30
C LEU A 212 -5.74 19.49 10.76
N LYS A 213 -6.58 20.39 10.22
CA LYS A 213 -6.57 21.82 10.58
C LYS A 213 -7.23 22.07 11.93
N THR A 214 -8.43 21.51 12.15
CA THR A 214 -9.23 21.81 13.34
C THR A 214 -8.86 20.98 14.55
N LYS A 215 -8.39 19.75 14.33
CA LYS A 215 -8.03 18.76 15.37
C LYS A 215 -9.16 18.48 16.37
N THR A 216 -10.40 18.77 15.98
CA THR A 216 -11.55 18.54 16.85
C THR A 216 -11.97 17.06 16.80
N LYS A 217 -12.42 16.52 17.94
CA LYS A 217 -12.95 15.16 18.05
C LYS A 217 -14.10 14.91 17.04
N LYS A 218 -14.93 15.91 16.81
CA LYS A 218 -16.05 15.87 15.85
C LYS A 218 -15.53 15.63 14.42
N ASP A 219 -14.56 16.42 13.97
CA ASP A 219 -14.06 16.32 12.60
C ASP A 219 -13.24 15.04 12.37
N ILE A 220 -12.50 14.59 13.40
CA ILE A 220 -11.79 13.30 13.35
C ILE A 220 -12.78 12.14 13.22
N LYS A 221 -13.91 12.17 13.92
CA LYS A 221 -14.95 11.15 13.84
C LYS A 221 -15.65 11.10 12.48
N MET A 222 -15.66 12.20 11.74
CA MET A 222 -16.18 12.26 10.36
C MET A 222 -15.30 11.51 9.35
N LEU A 223 -14.05 11.24 9.69
CA LEU A 223 -13.17 10.46 8.82
C LEU A 223 -13.59 9.00 8.78
N PRO A 224 -13.60 8.37 7.59
CA PRO A 224 -13.83 6.94 7.46
C PRO A 224 -12.90 6.12 8.38
N LEU A 225 -13.45 5.09 9.00
CA LEU A 225 -12.66 4.13 9.76
C LEU A 225 -11.79 3.29 8.81
N CYS A 226 -10.67 2.80 9.33
CA CYS A 226 -9.90 1.78 8.65
C CYS A 226 -10.74 0.52 8.42
N ARG A 227 -10.35 -0.28 7.45
CA ARG A 227 -10.98 -1.58 7.20
C ARG A 227 -10.94 -2.46 8.46
N GLU A 228 -11.97 -3.30 8.62
CA GLU A 228 -12.17 -4.13 9.80
C GLU A 228 -10.91 -4.86 10.27
N TRP A 229 -10.21 -5.54 9.37
CA TRP A 229 -9.02 -6.31 9.69
C TRP A 229 -7.80 -5.46 10.10
N LYS A 230 -7.79 -4.16 9.73
CA LYS A 230 -6.77 -3.20 10.17
C LYS A 230 -7.16 -2.48 11.44
N CYS A 231 -8.48 -2.40 11.74
CA CYS A 231 -9.04 -1.64 12.84
C CYS A 231 -9.24 -2.55 14.08
N GLY A 232 -8.15 -2.90 14.75
CA GLY A 232 -8.18 -3.74 15.94
C GLY A 232 -7.03 -3.42 16.88
N LYS A 233 -7.20 -3.72 18.16
CA LYS A 233 -6.22 -3.42 19.22
C LYS A 233 -4.84 -4.04 18.94
N GLY A 234 -4.78 -5.20 18.28
CA GLY A 234 -3.53 -5.86 17.90
C GLY A 234 -3.00 -5.50 16.51
N ASN A 235 -3.76 -4.70 15.72
CA ASN A 235 -3.43 -4.42 14.32
C ASN A 235 -3.21 -2.94 14.03
N CYS A 236 -3.56 -2.05 14.96
CA CYS A 236 -3.47 -0.60 14.76
C CYS A 236 -2.78 0.05 15.96
N GLY A 237 -1.58 0.59 15.74
CA GLY A 237 -0.82 1.29 16.78
C GLY A 237 -1.52 2.55 17.36
N HIS A 238 -2.57 3.03 16.68
CA HIS A 238 -3.36 4.18 17.14
C HIS A 238 -4.71 3.79 17.76
N TRP A 239 -4.91 2.51 18.09
CA TRP A 239 -6.19 2.03 18.62
C TRP A 239 -6.65 2.81 19.86
N ASP A 240 -5.77 2.99 20.82
CA ASP A 240 -6.09 3.65 22.10
C ASP A 240 -6.34 5.16 21.93
N LEU A 241 -5.73 5.80 20.95
CA LEU A 241 -5.97 7.21 20.61
C LEU A 241 -7.26 7.38 19.82
N CYS A 242 -7.49 6.52 18.85
CA CYS A 242 -8.64 6.56 17.96
C CYS A 242 -9.95 6.21 18.68
N LYS A 243 -9.90 5.22 19.59
CA LYS A 243 -11.07 4.70 20.34
C LYS A 243 -12.32 4.67 19.47
N PRO A 244 -12.36 3.85 18.40
CA PRO A 244 -13.48 3.85 17.48
C PRO A 244 -14.76 3.49 18.24
N GLU A 245 -15.78 4.33 18.14
CA GLU A 245 -17.04 4.16 18.89
C GLU A 245 -17.86 2.98 18.39
N THR A 246 -17.73 2.68 17.12
CA THR A 246 -18.27 1.47 16.51
C THR A 246 -17.17 0.45 16.44
N ARG A 247 -17.18 -0.52 17.34
CA ARG A 247 -16.41 -1.74 17.13
C ARG A 247 -16.97 -2.43 15.90
N TYR A 248 -16.11 -2.75 14.95
CA TYR A 248 -16.47 -3.71 13.92
C TYR A 248 -16.80 -5.04 14.60
N GLY A 249 -17.99 -5.29 14.85
CA GLY A 249 -18.52 -6.46 15.54
C GLY A 249 -20.02 -6.40 15.57
N THR A 250 -20.56 -5.21 15.28
CA THR A 250 -22.01 -4.99 15.24
C THR A 250 -22.55 -4.56 13.88
N THR A 251 -21.69 -4.15 12.95
CA THR A 251 -22.11 -3.89 11.56
C THR A 251 -21.59 -4.99 10.65
N LYS A 252 -22.38 -5.99 10.40
CA LYS A 252 -22.22 -6.88 9.25
C LYS A 252 -22.24 -6.00 8.00
N TRP A 253 -21.12 -5.90 7.29
CA TRP A 253 -21.10 -5.37 5.94
C TRP A 253 -22.00 -6.28 5.10
N LYS A 254 -23.16 -5.77 4.68
CA LYS A 254 -23.97 -6.40 3.65
C LYS A 254 -23.41 -6.11 2.27
#